data_e9713bbf4a8090aef5e70e85a9a72e41
#
_entry.id   e9713bbf4a8090aef5e70e85a9a72e41
#
_cell.length_a   1.000
_cell.length_b   1.000
_cell.length_c   1.000
_cell.angle_alpha   90.00
_cell.angle_beta   90.00
_cell.angle_gamma   90.00
#
_symmetry.space_group_name_H-M   'P 1'
#
loop_
_entity.id
_entity.type
_entity.pdbx_description
1 polymer ?
#
loop_
_entity_poly.entity_id
_entity_poly.type
_entity_poly.pdbx_seq_one_letter_code
_entity_poly.pdbx_strand_id
1 'polypeptide(L)'
;MTRKIFILTALVMMIFCVNACAFSDVQSGSWYYDNVTDMTNQGYLSGYEDGTFRPDGTVTKAELVSIVGRIAGLQESAKQNNHWADGVVQTALTKGLFDWDEIPPTAQTYDEPITRQLAVKIVMNAFFKEERGDYNRVSSSVSDFAQLDGRYYDSMIAAYCRGIVSGDDTGILKERKRVG
;
A
#
# COMPACT_ATOMS: atom_id res chain seq x y z
N MET A 1 -22.99 -4.39 -48.09
CA MET A 1 -23.07 -4.65 -46.63
C MET A 1 -21.72 -5.07 -46.01
N THR A 2 -20.91 -5.85 -46.66
CA THR A 2 -19.62 -6.38 -46.18
C THR A 2 -18.57 -5.34 -45.78
N ARG A 3 -18.45 -4.25 -46.57
CA ARG A 3 -17.45 -3.19 -46.33
C ARG A 3 -17.67 -2.38 -45.03
N LYS A 4 -18.95 -2.18 -44.64
CA LYS A 4 -19.29 -1.47 -43.38
C LYS A 4 -19.07 -2.32 -42.13
N ILE A 5 -19.19 -3.64 -42.27
CA ILE A 5 -18.93 -4.61 -41.18
C ILE A 5 -17.42 -4.69 -40.90
N PHE A 6 -16.57 -4.70 -41.94
CA PHE A 6 -15.11 -4.70 -41.78
C PHE A 6 -14.58 -3.44 -41.09
N ILE A 7 -15.16 -2.27 -41.39
CA ILE A 7 -14.77 -1.00 -40.74
C ILE A 7 -15.21 -1.00 -39.27
N LEU A 8 -16.36 -1.56 -38.93
CA LEU A 8 -16.86 -1.63 -37.57
C LEU A 8 -16.05 -2.63 -36.72
N THR A 9 -15.65 -3.77 -37.28
CA THR A 9 -14.77 -4.75 -36.59
C THR A 9 -13.36 -4.21 -36.40
N ALA A 10 -12.80 -3.47 -37.35
CA ALA A 10 -11.50 -2.80 -37.20
C ALA A 10 -11.53 -1.68 -36.15
N LEU A 11 -12.67 -0.93 -36.06
CA LEU A 11 -12.84 0.11 -35.05
C LEU A 11 -13.01 -0.47 -33.63
N VAL A 12 -13.71 -1.61 -33.51
CA VAL A 12 -13.85 -2.32 -32.22
C VAL A 12 -12.54 -2.96 -31.77
N MET A 13 -11.69 -3.42 -32.71
CA MET A 13 -10.37 -3.97 -32.39
C MET A 13 -9.37 -2.89 -31.98
N MET A 14 -9.61 -1.63 -32.33
CA MET A 14 -8.73 -0.49 -31.97
C MET A 14 -8.97 0.00 -30.52
N ILE A 15 -10.03 -0.44 -29.85
CA ILE A 15 -10.39 -0.03 -28.48
C ILE A 15 -9.71 -0.93 -27.42
N PHE A 16 -9.13 -2.07 -27.81
CA PHE A 16 -8.29 -2.90 -26.94
C PHE A 16 -6.80 -2.55 -27.08
N CYS A 17 -6.46 -1.27 -27.10
CA CYS A 17 -5.15 -0.86 -26.61
C CYS A 17 -5.18 -1.05 -25.10
N VAL A 18 -4.77 -2.22 -24.66
CA VAL A 18 -4.31 -2.42 -23.29
C VAL A 18 -3.21 -1.39 -23.10
N ASN A 19 -3.54 -0.29 -22.40
CA ASN A 19 -2.50 0.59 -21.90
C ASN A 19 -1.68 -0.27 -20.93
N ALA A 20 -0.63 -0.89 -21.44
CA ALA A 20 0.47 -1.33 -20.59
C ALA A 20 1.00 -0.02 -19.99
N CYS A 21 0.56 0.31 -18.79
CA CYS A 21 0.99 1.49 -18.08
C CYS A 21 2.44 1.21 -17.62
N ALA A 22 3.38 1.37 -18.56
CA ALA A 22 4.79 1.33 -18.24
C ALA A 22 5.14 2.69 -17.67
N PHE A 23 5.37 2.77 -16.37
CA PHE A 23 5.90 3.97 -15.74
C PHE A 23 7.30 4.25 -16.29
N SER A 24 7.60 5.51 -16.59
CA SER A 24 8.85 5.92 -17.23
C SER A 24 10.10 5.65 -16.39
N ASP A 25 9.92 5.49 -15.08
CA ASP A 25 10.96 5.27 -14.07
C ASP A 25 10.99 3.84 -13.51
N VAL A 26 10.15 2.94 -13.99
CA VAL A 26 10.14 1.51 -13.64
C VAL A 26 10.83 0.71 -14.73
N GLN A 27 12.12 0.40 -14.51
CA GLN A 27 12.95 -0.29 -15.50
C GLN A 27 12.72 -1.81 -15.44
N SER A 28 12.63 -2.44 -16.61
CA SER A 28 12.60 -3.89 -16.72
C SER A 28 13.91 -4.46 -16.15
N GLY A 29 13.78 -5.46 -15.23
CA GLY A 29 14.92 -6.03 -14.52
C GLY A 29 15.17 -5.46 -13.13
N SER A 30 14.47 -4.41 -12.71
CA SER A 30 14.43 -3.99 -11.31
C SER A 30 13.71 -5.04 -10.48
N TRP A 31 14.13 -5.26 -9.24
CA TRP A 31 13.53 -6.26 -8.34
C TRP A 31 12.03 -6.03 -8.06
N TYR A 32 11.55 -4.81 -8.22
CA TYR A 32 10.15 -4.41 -8.03
C TYR A 32 9.32 -4.40 -9.33
N TYR A 33 9.93 -4.58 -10.50
CA TYR A 33 9.27 -4.41 -11.81
C TYR A 33 8.01 -5.27 -11.96
N ASP A 34 8.13 -6.55 -11.71
CA ASP A 34 7.02 -7.50 -11.87
C ASP A 34 5.88 -7.18 -10.88
N ASN A 35 6.21 -6.89 -9.62
CA ASN A 35 5.22 -6.54 -8.61
C ASN A 35 4.46 -5.25 -8.95
N VAL A 36 5.19 -4.20 -9.36
CA VAL A 36 4.57 -2.92 -9.75
C VAL A 36 3.67 -3.11 -10.97
N THR A 37 4.14 -3.85 -11.97
CA THR A 37 3.39 -4.15 -13.19
C THR A 37 2.11 -4.94 -12.88
N ASP A 38 2.22 -6.00 -12.11
CA ASP A 38 1.07 -6.83 -11.75
C ASP A 38 0.03 -6.08 -10.92
N MET A 39 0.45 -5.33 -9.91
CA MET A 39 -0.47 -4.54 -9.08
C MET A 39 -1.11 -3.39 -9.85
N THR A 40 -0.41 -2.82 -10.82
CA THR A 40 -0.97 -1.80 -11.73
C THR A 40 -2.01 -2.40 -12.67
N ASN A 41 -1.71 -3.56 -13.27
CA ASN A 41 -2.66 -4.29 -14.12
C ASN A 41 -3.92 -4.71 -13.38
N GLN A 42 -3.83 -4.99 -12.08
CA GLN A 42 -4.96 -5.28 -11.20
C GLN A 42 -5.70 -4.02 -10.72
N GLY A 43 -5.21 -2.82 -11.04
CA GLY A 43 -5.81 -1.54 -10.65
C GLY A 43 -5.55 -1.14 -9.19
N TYR A 44 -4.66 -1.83 -8.49
CA TYR A 44 -4.29 -1.49 -7.10
C TYR A 44 -3.34 -0.30 -7.03
N LEU A 45 -2.44 -0.17 -8.03
CA LEU A 45 -1.52 0.95 -8.18
C LEU A 45 -1.87 1.77 -9.42
N SER A 46 -1.67 3.08 -9.37
CA SER A 46 -1.96 3.98 -10.50
C SER A 46 -0.80 4.89 -10.89
N GLY A 47 0.24 4.99 -10.09
CA GLY A 47 1.34 5.95 -10.28
C GLY A 47 0.88 7.41 -10.19
N TYR A 48 1.73 8.31 -10.63
CA TYR A 48 1.50 9.76 -10.61
C TYR A 48 1.04 10.27 -11.98
N GLU A 49 0.42 11.45 -12.01
CA GLU A 49 -0.11 12.08 -13.23
C GLU A 49 0.97 12.36 -14.29
N ASP A 50 2.24 12.48 -13.87
CA ASP A 50 3.40 12.67 -14.76
C ASP A 50 3.88 11.37 -15.43
N GLY A 51 3.20 10.25 -15.21
CA GLY A 51 3.56 8.95 -15.77
C GLY A 51 4.71 8.26 -15.04
N THR A 52 5.05 8.70 -13.81
CA THR A 52 6.07 8.06 -12.96
C THR A 52 5.42 7.21 -11.86
N PHE A 53 6.18 6.28 -11.29
CA PHE A 53 5.83 5.50 -10.11
C PHE A 53 6.59 5.95 -8.87
N ARG A 54 7.80 6.47 -9.05
CA ARG A 54 8.72 6.94 -8.01
C ARG A 54 9.10 5.84 -7.01
N PRO A 55 9.73 4.75 -7.46
CA PRO A 55 10.00 3.58 -6.63
C PRO A 55 10.88 3.87 -5.41
N ASP A 56 11.72 4.90 -5.47
CA ASP A 56 12.55 5.37 -4.35
C ASP A 56 11.90 6.51 -3.55
N GLY A 57 10.66 6.84 -3.88
CA GLY A 57 9.89 7.89 -3.21
C GLY A 57 9.37 7.45 -1.86
N THR A 58 9.10 8.44 -1.00
CA THR A 58 8.47 8.17 0.31
C THR A 58 6.97 8.02 0.14
N VAL A 59 6.39 6.95 0.66
CA VAL A 59 4.94 6.70 0.63
C VAL A 59 4.24 7.52 1.72
N THR A 60 3.17 8.21 1.35
CA THR A 60 2.34 8.95 2.31
C THR A 60 1.30 8.05 3.00
N LYS A 61 0.73 8.53 4.10
CA LYS A 61 -0.35 7.83 4.80
C LYS A 61 -1.56 7.60 3.89
N ALA A 62 -1.95 8.61 3.12
CA ALA A 62 -3.05 8.52 2.17
C ALA A 62 -2.79 7.49 1.05
N GLU A 63 -1.60 7.48 0.48
CA GLU A 63 -1.24 6.52 -0.57
C GLU A 63 -1.32 5.09 -0.07
N LEU A 64 -0.71 4.77 1.09
CA LEU A 64 -0.77 3.42 1.64
C LEU A 64 -2.21 3.00 1.96
N VAL A 65 -2.98 3.84 2.66
CA VAL A 65 -4.38 3.52 3.00
C VAL A 65 -5.21 3.30 1.74
N SER A 66 -4.97 4.06 0.68
CA SER A 66 -5.70 3.90 -0.59
C SER A 66 -5.34 2.60 -1.30
N ILE A 67 -4.06 2.21 -1.32
CA ILE A 67 -3.63 0.92 -1.89
C ILE A 67 -4.25 -0.25 -1.10
N VAL A 68 -4.09 -0.24 0.22
CA VAL A 68 -4.67 -1.27 1.09
C VAL A 68 -6.19 -1.30 0.96
N GLY A 69 -6.84 -0.15 0.90
CA GLY A 69 -8.29 -0.03 0.71
C GLY A 69 -8.77 -0.65 -0.60
N ARG A 70 -8.08 -0.41 -1.72
CA ARG A 70 -8.40 -1.03 -3.02
C ARG A 70 -8.26 -2.55 -2.97
N ILE A 71 -7.16 -3.06 -2.42
CA ILE A 71 -6.93 -4.50 -2.28
C ILE A 71 -7.97 -5.14 -1.38
N ALA A 72 -8.35 -4.49 -0.29
CA ALA A 72 -9.36 -4.96 0.66
C ALA A 72 -10.81 -4.74 0.17
N GLY A 73 -11.02 -4.10 -0.98
CA GLY A 73 -12.35 -3.81 -1.53
C GLY A 73 -13.17 -2.83 -0.68
N LEU A 74 -12.50 -1.89 0.01
CA LEU A 74 -13.19 -0.90 0.82
C LEU A 74 -14.00 0.06 -0.08
N GLN A 75 -15.26 0.26 0.28
CA GLN A 75 -16.08 1.28 -0.35
C GLN A 75 -15.80 2.64 0.29
N GLU A 76 -15.54 3.66 -0.54
CA GLU A 76 -15.27 5.00 -0.03
C GLU A 76 -16.53 5.60 0.63
N SER A 77 -16.37 6.18 1.81
CA SER A 77 -17.41 6.99 2.44
C SER A 77 -17.48 8.40 1.83
N ALA A 78 -18.49 9.16 2.20
CA ALA A 78 -18.57 10.57 1.85
C ALA A 78 -17.37 11.32 2.45
N LYS A 79 -16.73 12.16 1.63
CA LYS A 79 -15.58 12.98 2.07
C LYS A 79 -16.03 14.06 3.06
N GLN A 80 -15.24 14.24 4.10
CA GLN A 80 -15.41 15.28 5.10
C GLN A 80 -14.50 16.49 4.86
N ASN A 81 -13.44 16.30 4.05
CA ASN A 81 -12.55 17.36 3.60
C ASN A 81 -12.27 17.24 2.09
N ASN A 82 -11.49 18.17 1.53
CA ASN A 82 -11.23 18.23 0.09
C ASN A 82 -10.08 17.33 -0.38
N HIS A 83 -9.47 16.54 0.51
CA HIS A 83 -8.38 15.66 0.12
C HIS A 83 -8.89 14.48 -0.73
N TRP A 84 -8.13 14.08 -1.74
CA TRP A 84 -8.53 13.03 -2.67
C TRP A 84 -8.80 11.68 -1.98
N ALA A 85 -8.02 11.33 -0.95
CA ALA A 85 -8.12 10.05 -0.23
C ALA A 85 -9.09 10.08 0.95
N ASP A 86 -9.74 11.21 1.27
CA ASP A 86 -10.50 11.33 2.52
C ASP A 86 -11.56 10.24 2.67
N GLY A 87 -12.30 9.93 1.62
CA GLY A 87 -13.35 8.91 1.67
C GLY A 87 -12.84 7.51 2.06
N VAL A 88 -11.72 7.07 1.48
CA VAL A 88 -11.13 5.77 1.81
C VAL A 88 -10.47 5.78 3.19
N VAL A 89 -9.84 6.89 3.59
CA VAL A 89 -9.21 7.02 4.92
C VAL A 89 -10.28 6.97 6.03
N GLN A 90 -11.42 7.65 5.86
CA GLN A 90 -12.54 7.57 6.80
C GLN A 90 -13.12 6.15 6.90
N THR A 91 -13.25 5.47 5.77
CA THR A 91 -13.70 4.07 5.78
C THR A 91 -12.70 3.17 6.49
N ALA A 92 -11.41 3.30 6.23
CA ALA A 92 -10.35 2.51 6.85
C ALA A 92 -10.29 2.74 8.38
N LEU A 93 -10.44 3.98 8.84
CA LEU A 93 -10.58 4.32 10.25
C LEU A 93 -11.79 3.62 10.88
N THR A 94 -12.96 3.72 10.26
CA THR A 94 -14.20 3.09 10.74
C THR A 94 -14.08 1.56 10.81
N LYS A 95 -13.31 0.95 9.91
CA LYS A 95 -12.99 -0.48 9.92
C LYS A 95 -11.92 -0.88 10.95
N GLY A 96 -11.30 0.10 11.61
CA GLY A 96 -10.28 -0.13 12.63
C GLY A 96 -8.94 -0.59 12.06
N LEU A 97 -8.57 -0.10 10.87
CA LEU A 97 -7.27 -0.39 10.30
C LEU A 97 -6.14 0.36 11.04
N PHE A 98 -6.46 1.50 11.60
CA PHE A 98 -5.59 2.34 12.44
C PHE A 98 -6.45 3.14 13.42
N ASP A 99 -5.82 3.82 14.38
CA ASP A 99 -6.50 4.63 15.37
C ASP A 99 -6.56 6.10 14.92
N TRP A 100 -7.54 6.85 15.44
CA TRP A 100 -7.78 8.24 15.05
C TRP A 100 -6.57 9.17 15.29
N ASP A 101 -5.80 8.94 16.33
CA ASP A 101 -4.61 9.73 16.68
C ASP A 101 -3.39 9.42 15.81
N GLU A 102 -3.39 8.31 15.08
CA GLU A 102 -2.32 7.92 14.16
C GLU A 102 -2.45 8.62 12.81
N ILE A 103 -3.68 8.76 12.32
CA ILE A 103 -4.01 9.50 11.10
C ILE A 103 -5.22 10.41 11.36
N PRO A 104 -5.04 11.53 12.07
CA PRO A 104 -6.08 12.54 12.22
C PRO A 104 -6.63 12.99 10.85
N PRO A 105 -7.95 13.23 10.70
CA PRO A 105 -8.60 13.46 9.42
C PRO A 105 -8.35 14.85 8.85
N THR A 106 -7.10 15.20 8.59
CA THR A 106 -6.68 16.47 7.97
C THR A 106 -5.88 16.19 6.69
N ALA A 107 -6.02 17.07 5.70
CA ALA A 107 -5.24 16.95 4.46
C ALA A 107 -3.73 16.93 4.72
N GLN A 108 -3.26 17.75 5.65
CA GLN A 108 -1.84 17.79 6.02
C GLN A 108 -1.34 16.45 6.54
N THR A 109 -2.09 15.80 7.44
CA THR A 109 -1.73 14.49 8.01
C THR A 109 -1.73 13.39 6.94
N TYR A 110 -2.64 13.48 5.99
CA TYR A 110 -2.75 12.51 4.90
C TYR A 110 -1.51 12.50 3.99
N ASP A 111 -0.91 13.66 3.77
CA ASP A 111 0.29 13.84 2.95
C ASP A 111 1.60 13.57 3.71
N GLU A 112 1.54 13.32 5.02
CA GLU A 112 2.72 12.95 5.77
C GLU A 112 3.24 11.56 5.39
N PRO A 113 4.57 11.38 5.35
CA PRO A 113 5.17 10.06 5.17
C PRO A 113 4.73 9.07 6.25
N ILE A 114 4.35 7.87 5.82
CA ILE A 114 3.99 6.80 6.75
C ILE A 114 5.22 6.13 7.35
N THR A 115 5.14 5.74 8.62
CA THR A 115 6.18 4.92 9.26
C THR A 115 5.97 3.45 8.96
N ARG A 116 7.05 2.65 8.99
CA ARG A 116 6.99 1.20 8.76
C ARG A 116 6.06 0.50 9.76
N GLN A 117 6.09 0.88 11.04
CA GLN A 117 5.23 0.29 12.08
C GLN A 117 3.74 0.52 11.78
N LEU A 118 3.36 1.75 11.43
CA LEU A 118 1.97 2.07 11.10
C LEU A 118 1.55 1.38 9.80
N ALA A 119 2.41 1.32 8.79
CA ALA A 119 2.14 0.61 7.55
C ALA A 119 1.86 -0.87 7.80
N VAL A 120 2.68 -1.53 8.62
CA VAL A 120 2.49 -2.93 9.01
C VAL A 120 1.18 -3.11 9.79
N LYS A 121 0.87 -2.24 10.75
CA LYS A 121 -0.40 -2.29 11.50
C LYS A 121 -1.60 -2.24 10.54
N ILE A 122 -1.60 -1.32 9.59
CA ILE A 122 -2.69 -1.16 8.61
C ILE A 122 -2.86 -2.44 7.78
N VAL A 123 -1.77 -3.01 7.26
CA VAL A 123 -1.80 -4.26 6.48
C VAL A 123 -2.29 -5.43 7.32
N MET A 124 -1.77 -5.58 8.54
CA MET A 124 -2.18 -6.66 9.44
C MET A 124 -3.65 -6.56 9.82
N ASN A 125 -4.14 -5.36 10.15
CA ASN A 125 -5.55 -5.15 10.48
C ASN A 125 -6.49 -5.34 9.28
N ALA A 126 -6.02 -5.07 8.07
CA ALA A 126 -6.81 -5.25 6.86
C ALA A 126 -6.97 -6.73 6.46
N PHE A 127 -5.91 -7.53 6.59
CA PHE A 127 -5.88 -8.87 5.99
C PHE A 127 -5.62 -10.01 7.00
N PHE A 128 -5.09 -9.70 8.18
CA PHE A 128 -4.58 -10.70 9.13
C PHE A 128 -4.96 -10.39 10.58
N LYS A 129 -6.12 -9.76 10.80
CA LYS A 129 -6.55 -9.21 12.09
C LYS A 129 -6.50 -10.22 13.25
N GLU A 130 -6.78 -11.49 12.98
CA GLU A 130 -6.79 -12.55 13.99
C GLU A 130 -5.42 -13.23 14.18
N GLU A 131 -4.43 -12.85 13.38
CA GLU A 131 -3.10 -13.45 13.48
C GLU A 131 -2.37 -12.96 14.73
N ARG A 132 -1.65 -13.88 15.35
CA ARG A 132 -0.79 -13.62 16.51
C ARG A 132 0.60 -14.16 16.22
N GLY A 133 1.61 -13.50 16.74
CA GLY A 133 2.99 -13.96 16.62
C GLY A 133 3.55 -14.47 17.93
N ASP A 134 4.68 -15.17 17.82
CA ASP A 134 5.44 -15.64 18.99
C ASP A 134 6.41 -14.54 19.45
N TYR A 135 6.06 -13.90 20.56
CA TYR A 135 6.87 -12.86 21.20
C TYR A 135 8.31 -13.31 21.48
N ASN A 136 8.49 -14.50 22.05
CA ASN A 136 9.82 -14.98 22.46
C ASN A 136 10.73 -15.19 21.24
N ARG A 137 10.17 -15.74 20.17
CA ARG A 137 10.89 -15.92 18.91
C ARG A 137 11.35 -14.58 18.34
N VAL A 138 10.49 -13.56 18.30
CA VAL A 138 10.81 -12.26 17.70
C VAL A 138 11.78 -11.48 18.58
N SER A 139 11.52 -11.40 19.88
CA SER A 139 12.37 -10.67 20.83
C SER A 139 13.81 -11.20 20.90
N SER A 140 14.01 -12.50 20.64
CA SER A 140 15.34 -13.10 20.57
C SER A 140 16.04 -12.94 19.22
N SER A 141 15.30 -12.67 18.15
CA SER A 141 15.81 -12.63 16.77
C SER A 141 15.98 -11.21 16.22
N VAL A 142 15.34 -10.22 16.84
CA VAL A 142 15.31 -8.83 16.38
C VAL A 142 16.08 -7.95 17.35
N SER A 143 17.18 -7.37 16.89
CA SER A 143 18.10 -6.62 17.77
C SER A 143 17.56 -5.27 18.24
N ASP A 144 16.67 -4.64 17.47
CA ASP A 144 16.00 -3.37 17.82
C ASP A 144 14.58 -3.57 18.37
N PHE A 145 14.23 -4.80 18.77
CA PHE A 145 12.90 -5.14 19.27
C PHE A 145 12.44 -4.25 20.45
N ALA A 146 13.34 -3.92 21.36
CA ALA A 146 13.04 -3.06 22.51
C ALA A 146 12.72 -1.60 22.12
N GLN A 147 12.98 -1.20 20.87
CA GLN A 147 12.68 0.14 20.34
C GLN A 147 11.32 0.22 19.67
N LEU A 148 10.63 -0.92 19.49
CA LEU A 148 9.27 -0.93 18.97
C LEU A 148 8.34 -0.13 19.90
N ASP A 149 7.45 0.66 19.32
CA ASP A 149 6.35 1.28 20.08
C ASP A 149 5.33 0.21 20.44
N GLY A 150 4.92 0.16 21.72
CA GLY A 150 4.00 -0.85 22.23
C GLY A 150 2.68 -0.94 21.49
N ARG A 151 2.23 0.14 20.85
CA ARG A 151 1.03 0.16 20.00
C ARG A 151 1.11 -0.74 18.78
N TYR A 152 2.31 -1.07 18.34
CA TYR A 152 2.54 -1.84 17.12
C TYR A 152 3.06 -3.26 17.40
N TYR A 153 3.29 -3.63 18.66
CA TYR A 153 3.90 -4.92 19.03
C TYR A 153 3.19 -6.10 18.37
N ASP A 154 1.88 -6.23 18.58
CA ASP A 154 1.13 -7.39 18.06
C ASP A 154 1.23 -7.49 16.55
N SER A 155 1.05 -6.37 15.85
CA SER A 155 1.12 -6.32 14.39
C SER A 155 2.53 -6.61 13.87
N MET A 156 3.57 -6.03 14.49
CA MET A 156 4.95 -6.24 14.07
C MET A 156 5.41 -7.68 14.32
N ILE A 157 5.07 -8.26 15.48
CA ILE A 157 5.40 -9.64 15.84
C ILE A 157 4.70 -10.63 14.89
N ALA A 158 3.40 -10.44 14.64
CA ALA A 158 2.65 -11.29 13.75
C ALA A 158 3.18 -11.20 12.30
N ALA A 159 3.46 -9.98 11.81
CA ALA A 159 4.02 -9.75 10.48
C ALA A 159 5.42 -10.38 10.31
N TYR A 160 6.28 -10.29 11.33
CA TYR A 160 7.60 -10.95 11.32
C TYR A 160 7.46 -12.47 11.30
N CYS A 161 6.63 -13.05 12.15
CA CYS A 161 6.39 -14.50 12.19
C CYS A 161 5.83 -15.04 10.87
N ARG A 162 5.09 -14.21 10.14
CA ARG A 162 4.51 -14.52 8.84
C ARG A 162 5.47 -14.28 7.66
N GLY A 163 6.60 -13.65 7.91
CA GLY A 163 7.57 -13.29 6.85
C GLY A 163 7.13 -12.08 5.99
N ILE A 164 6.13 -11.31 6.43
CA ILE A 164 5.71 -10.06 5.76
C ILE A 164 6.77 -8.97 5.96
N VAL A 165 7.38 -8.96 7.13
CA VAL A 165 8.54 -8.10 7.42
C VAL A 165 9.71 -8.96 7.87
N SER A 166 10.91 -8.53 7.50
CA SER A 166 12.16 -9.12 7.97
C SER A 166 13.09 -8.02 8.47
N GLY A 167 14.00 -8.35 9.34
CA GLY A 167 15.15 -7.49 9.65
C GLY A 167 16.12 -7.43 8.47
N ASP A 168 17.07 -6.49 8.54
CA ASP A 168 18.24 -6.52 7.68
C ASP A 168 19.23 -7.61 8.13
N ASP A 169 20.37 -7.71 7.47
CA ASP A 169 21.40 -8.72 7.77
C ASP A 169 21.94 -8.65 9.22
N THR A 170 21.64 -7.56 9.93
CA THR A 170 21.99 -7.36 11.36
C THR A 170 20.82 -7.64 12.30
N GLY A 171 19.67 -8.07 11.78
CA GLY A 171 18.45 -8.32 12.53
C GLY A 171 17.70 -7.06 12.95
N ILE A 172 18.00 -5.92 12.32
CA ILE A 172 17.36 -4.64 12.63
C ILE A 172 16.11 -4.47 11.76
N LEU A 173 14.94 -4.29 12.36
CA LEU A 173 13.68 -4.04 11.65
C LEU A 173 13.55 -2.61 11.11
N LYS A 174 14.34 -1.66 11.65
CA LYS A 174 14.27 -0.23 11.27
C LYS A 174 12.84 0.34 11.34
N GLU A 175 12.13 -0.01 12.39
CA GLU A 175 10.69 0.25 12.57
C GLU A 175 10.31 1.73 12.48
N ARG A 176 11.24 2.64 12.80
CA ARG A 176 11.02 4.09 12.72
C ARG A 176 11.37 4.69 11.36
N LYS A 177 11.89 3.89 10.44
CA LYS A 177 12.17 4.36 9.09
C LYS A 177 10.85 4.63 8.36
N ARG A 178 10.80 5.76 7.64
CA ARG A 178 9.72 6.03 6.69
C ARG A 178 9.76 5.01 5.56
N VAL A 179 8.59 4.64 5.06
CA VAL A 179 8.48 3.75 3.91
C VAL A 179 8.83 4.56 2.66
N GLY A 180 9.75 4.07 1.90
CA GLY A 180 10.16 4.63 0.62
C GLY A 180 10.78 3.56 -0.23
#